data_daa153afeac9e4fde5991306504d8b59
#
_entry.id   daa153afeac9e4fde5991306504d8b59
#
_cell.length_a   1.000
_cell.length_b   1.000
_cell.length_c   1.000
_cell.angle_alpha   90.00
_cell.angle_beta   90.00
_cell.angle_gamma   90.00
#
_symmetry.space_group_name_H-M   'P 1'
#
loop_
_entity.id
_entity.type
_entity.pdbx_description
1 polymer ?
#
loop_
_entity_poly.entity_id
_entity_poly.type
_entity_poly.pdbx_seq_one_letter_code
_entity_poly.pdbx_strand_id
1 'polypeptide(L)'
;MLQTMTEPRILAIGNLQSTLDVLVEEWERYGRNVIASNSKDRIKEIIETDSIDFVVVGGGLPDDKRDEMVEYITAIDPDLEVQPIPREEAQGAYSFIPFLNNLAIMFKVRMAKDQ
;
A
#
# COMPACT_ATOMS: atom_id res chain seq x y z
N MET A 1 -9.06 -7.79 28.74
CA MET A 1 -8.37 -6.69 28.09
C MET A 1 -8.59 -6.73 26.59
N LEU A 2 -8.95 -5.62 26.06
CA LEU A 2 -9.16 -5.54 24.64
C LEU A 2 -7.84 -5.54 23.92
N GLN A 3 -7.67 -6.49 23.02
CA GLN A 3 -6.56 -6.44 22.13
C GLN A 3 -6.78 -5.38 21.09
N THR A 4 -5.89 -4.42 21.09
CA THR A 4 -5.89 -3.44 20.04
C THR A 4 -5.45 -4.14 18.76
N MET A 5 -6.29 -4.10 17.76
CA MET A 5 -5.88 -4.62 16.46
C MET A 5 -4.75 -3.75 15.92
N THR A 6 -3.67 -4.40 15.57
CA THR A 6 -2.52 -3.70 15.00
C THR A 6 -2.91 -3.17 13.62
N GLU A 7 -2.58 -1.92 13.35
CA GLU A 7 -2.77 -1.37 12.02
C GLU A 7 -1.90 -2.11 11.04
N PRO A 8 -2.43 -2.50 9.87
CA PRO A 8 -1.59 -3.12 8.86
C PRO A 8 -0.51 -2.15 8.39
N ARG A 9 0.67 -2.69 8.15
CA ARG A 9 1.76 -1.92 7.59
C ARG A 9 1.66 -1.99 6.08
N ILE A 10 1.48 -0.85 5.45
CA ILE A 10 1.13 -0.75 4.04
C ILE A 10 2.27 -0.10 3.27
N LEU A 11 2.65 -0.71 2.16
CA LEU A 11 3.59 -0.10 1.23
C LEU A 11 2.80 0.49 0.05
N ALA A 12 2.91 1.78 -0.15
CA ALA A 12 2.27 2.47 -1.26
C ALA A 12 3.30 2.77 -2.34
N ILE A 13 2.97 2.42 -3.57
CA ILE A 13 3.84 2.62 -4.73
C ILE A 13 3.13 3.55 -5.70
N GLY A 14 3.80 4.58 -6.15
CA GLY A 14 3.25 5.55 -7.08
C GLY A 14 4.28 6.09 -8.04
N ASN A 15 3.86 7.01 -8.87
CA ASN A 15 4.71 7.58 -9.92
C ASN A 15 5.56 8.74 -9.39
N LEU A 16 4.97 9.63 -8.62
CA LEU A 16 5.65 10.83 -8.12
C LEU A 16 5.88 10.74 -6.63
N GLN A 17 7.13 10.87 -6.21
CA GLN A 17 7.48 10.82 -4.80
C GLN A 17 6.81 11.96 -4.02
N SER A 18 6.67 13.14 -4.61
CA SER A 18 6.01 14.26 -3.95
C SER A 18 4.55 13.94 -3.59
N THR A 19 3.84 13.25 -4.48
CA THR A 19 2.47 12.81 -4.22
C THR A 19 2.45 11.77 -3.11
N LEU A 20 3.39 10.84 -3.12
CA LEU A 20 3.50 9.81 -2.10
C LEU A 20 3.80 10.41 -0.72
N ASP A 21 4.62 11.44 -0.68
CA ASP A 21 4.95 12.10 0.59
C ASP A 21 3.70 12.75 1.21
N VAL A 22 2.85 13.36 0.39
CA VAL A 22 1.58 13.92 0.86
C VAL A 22 0.66 12.82 1.38
N LEU A 23 0.61 11.70 0.67
CA LEU A 23 -0.20 10.55 1.10
C LEU A 23 0.23 10.02 2.46
N VAL A 24 1.53 9.83 2.65
CA VAL A 24 2.05 9.33 3.91
C VAL A 24 1.70 10.28 5.05
N GLU A 25 1.87 11.57 4.84
CA GLU A 25 1.55 12.57 5.85
C GLU A 25 0.07 12.53 6.25
N GLU A 26 -0.81 12.44 5.24
CA GLU A 26 -2.25 12.39 5.51
C GLU A 26 -2.65 11.09 6.22
N TRP A 27 -2.10 9.96 5.81
CA TRP A 27 -2.43 8.69 6.43
C TRP A 27 -1.94 8.58 7.86
N GLU A 28 -0.80 9.18 8.15
CA GLU A 28 -0.30 9.24 9.53
C GLU A 28 -1.26 9.99 10.44
N ARG A 29 -1.93 11.02 9.92
CA ARG A 29 -2.94 11.76 10.67
C ARG A 29 -4.13 10.89 11.06
N TYR A 30 -4.41 9.87 10.25
CA TYR A 30 -5.49 8.92 10.53
C TYR A 30 -5.01 7.68 11.28
N GLY A 31 -3.78 7.68 11.75
CA GLY A 31 -3.23 6.55 12.50
C GLY A 31 -2.86 5.37 11.63
N ARG A 32 -2.71 5.56 10.33
CA ARG A 32 -2.30 4.48 9.43
C ARG A 32 -0.79 4.33 9.41
N ASN A 33 -0.33 3.11 9.30
CA ASN A 33 1.09 2.77 9.23
C ASN A 33 1.47 2.54 7.78
N VAL A 34 1.96 3.57 7.11
CA VAL A 34 2.23 3.55 5.69
C VAL A 34 3.65 4.00 5.40
N ILE A 35 4.28 3.30 4.48
CA ILE A 35 5.55 3.71 3.90
C ILE A 35 5.37 3.76 2.38
N ALA A 36 6.03 4.67 1.70
CA ALA A 36 5.79 4.88 0.28
C ALA A 36 7.09 5.09 -0.49
N SER A 37 7.13 4.62 -1.72
CA SER A 37 8.30 4.78 -2.58
C SER A 37 7.94 4.66 -4.05
N ASN A 38 8.75 5.30 -4.91
CA ASN A 38 8.68 5.11 -6.35
C ASN A 38 9.93 4.44 -6.91
N SER A 39 10.83 3.99 -6.05
CA SER A 39 12.10 3.38 -6.43
C SER A 39 12.05 1.87 -6.26
N LYS A 40 12.35 1.11 -7.31
CA LYS A 40 12.37 -0.35 -7.26
C LYS A 40 13.34 -0.89 -6.22
N ASP A 41 14.53 -0.31 -6.14
CA ASP A 41 15.54 -0.76 -5.18
C ASP A 41 15.06 -0.53 -3.75
N ARG A 42 14.46 0.61 -3.49
CA ARG A 42 13.93 0.94 -2.18
C ARG A 42 12.75 0.04 -1.81
N ILE A 43 11.88 -0.24 -2.78
CA ILE A 43 10.74 -1.12 -2.60
C ILE A 43 11.20 -2.52 -2.20
N LYS A 44 12.20 -3.05 -2.88
CA LYS A 44 12.75 -4.36 -2.56
C LYS A 44 13.32 -4.38 -1.15
N GLU A 45 14.10 -3.36 -0.79
CA GLU A 45 14.67 -3.24 0.55
C GLU A 45 13.57 -3.23 1.60
N ILE A 46 12.52 -2.45 1.39
CA ILE A 46 11.41 -2.34 2.33
C ILE A 46 10.71 -3.69 2.51
N ILE A 47 10.43 -4.40 1.42
CA ILE A 47 9.76 -5.69 1.48
C ILE A 47 10.63 -6.71 2.22
N GLU A 48 11.93 -6.68 2.00
CA GLU A 48 12.85 -7.64 2.61
C GLU A 48 13.16 -7.35 4.08
N THR A 49 13.10 -6.08 4.49
CA THR A 49 13.52 -5.71 5.85
C THR A 49 12.35 -5.32 6.76
N ASP A 50 11.26 -4.81 6.20
CA ASP A 50 10.09 -4.40 6.97
C ASP A 50 8.99 -5.44 6.83
N SER A 51 8.19 -5.58 7.89
CA SER A 51 7.05 -6.49 7.84
C SER A 51 5.87 -5.80 7.18
N ILE A 52 5.78 -5.91 5.86
CA ILE A 52 4.70 -5.31 5.08
C ILE A 52 3.51 -6.27 5.02
N ASP A 53 2.32 -5.80 5.33
CA ASP A 53 1.12 -6.61 5.31
C ASP A 53 0.45 -6.65 3.94
N PHE A 54 0.44 -5.52 3.24
CA PHE A 54 0.02 -5.51 1.83
C PHE A 54 0.57 -4.28 1.11
N VAL A 55 0.50 -4.34 -0.21
CA VAL A 55 1.04 -3.32 -1.10
C VAL A 55 -0.09 -2.71 -1.94
N VAL A 56 -0.07 -1.40 -2.09
CA VAL A 56 -1.00 -0.69 -2.96
C VAL A 56 -0.20 -0.04 -4.08
N VAL A 57 -0.57 -0.34 -5.32
CA VAL A 57 0.09 0.23 -6.49
C VAL A 57 -0.82 1.30 -7.08
N GLY A 58 -0.34 2.54 -7.13
CA GLY A 58 -1.13 3.68 -7.54
C GLY A 58 -1.51 3.70 -9.01
N GLY A 59 -2.68 4.27 -9.29
CA GLY A 59 -3.19 4.39 -10.65
C GLY A 59 -2.53 5.49 -11.47
N GLY A 60 -1.61 6.27 -10.89
CA GLY A 60 -0.82 7.25 -11.64
C GLY A 60 0.24 6.62 -12.54
N LEU A 61 0.55 5.34 -12.33
CA LEU A 61 1.45 4.60 -13.20
C LEU A 61 0.69 4.14 -14.45
N PRO A 62 1.32 4.17 -15.65
CA PRO A 62 0.73 3.54 -16.82
C PRO A 62 0.47 2.05 -16.58
N ASP A 63 -0.50 1.47 -17.29
CA ASP A 63 -0.93 0.10 -17.07
C ASP A 63 0.21 -0.91 -17.15
N ASP A 64 1.09 -0.77 -18.15
CA ASP A 64 2.24 -1.65 -18.32
C ASP A 64 3.22 -1.55 -17.15
N LYS A 65 3.45 -0.35 -16.63
CA LYS A 65 4.31 -0.13 -15.48
C LYS A 65 3.69 -0.67 -14.20
N ARG A 66 2.40 -0.55 -14.08
CA ARG A 66 1.67 -1.08 -12.94
C ARG A 66 1.74 -2.60 -12.90
N ASP A 67 1.53 -3.25 -14.05
CA ASP A 67 1.63 -4.70 -14.18
C ASP A 67 3.07 -5.17 -13.90
N GLU A 68 4.04 -4.46 -14.43
CA GLU A 68 5.46 -4.75 -14.19
C GLU A 68 5.78 -4.69 -12.70
N MET A 69 5.23 -3.70 -12.01
CA MET A 69 5.47 -3.53 -10.58
C MET A 69 4.84 -4.66 -9.77
N VAL A 70 3.62 -5.07 -10.14
CA VAL A 70 2.96 -6.21 -9.48
C VAL A 70 3.80 -7.47 -9.65
N GLU A 71 4.29 -7.74 -10.86
CA GLU A 71 5.16 -8.88 -11.13
C GLU A 71 6.44 -8.82 -10.33
N TYR A 72 7.05 -7.65 -10.26
CA TYR A 72 8.29 -7.43 -9.53
C TYR A 72 8.13 -7.77 -8.04
N ILE A 73 7.06 -7.27 -7.43
CA ILE A 73 6.77 -7.50 -6.01
C ILE A 73 6.45 -8.98 -5.76
N THR A 74 5.65 -9.57 -6.62
CA THR A 74 5.27 -10.99 -6.50
C THR A 74 6.50 -11.90 -6.59
N ALA A 75 7.49 -11.51 -7.39
CA ALA A 75 8.74 -12.25 -7.49
C ALA A 75 9.57 -12.16 -6.21
N ILE A 76 9.47 -11.04 -5.48
CA ILE A 76 10.19 -10.88 -4.21
C ILE A 76 9.49 -11.67 -3.09
N ASP A 77 8.17 -11.57 -3.02
CA ASP A 77 7.37 -12.24 -1.99
C ASP A 77 6.02 -12.64 -2.58
N PRO A 78 5.87 -13.89 -3.00
CA PRO A 78 4.63 -14.35 -3.63
C PRO A 78 3.44 -14.41 -2.68
N ASP A 79 3.66 -14.38 -1.36
CA ASP A 79 2.58 -14.39 -0.39
C ASP A 79 2.05 -13.00 -0.06
N LEU A 80 2.72 -11.96 -0.53
CA LEU A 80 2.34 -10.59 -0.24
C LEU A 80 1.19 -10.15 -1.13
N GLU A 81 0.12 -9.65 -0.51
CA GLU A 81 -1.03 -9.16 -1.25
C GLU A 81 -0.70 -7.82 -1.91
N VAL A 82 -0.97 -7.71 -3.21
CA VAL A 82 -0.73 -6.50 -4.00
C VAL A 82 -2.05 -6.06 -4.61
N GLN A 83 -2.43 -4.82 -4.34
CA GLN A 83 -3.70 -4.25 -4.83
C GLN A 83 -3.43 -3.06 -5.72
N PRO A 84 -3.61 -3.20 -7.04
CA PRO A 84 -3.53 -2.05 -7.93
C PRO A 84 -4.80 -1.19 -7.78
N ILE A 85 -4.61 0.13 -7.75
CA ILE A 85 -5.74 1.05 -7.72
C ILE A 85 -6.24 1.27 -9.15
N PRO A 86 -7.53 1.10 -9.41
CA PRO A 86 -8.08 1.38 -10.74
C PRO A 86 -7.79 2.81 -11.18
N ARG A 87 -7.48 2.97 -12.45
CA ARG A 87 -7.05 4.25 -12.99
C ARG A 87 -8.09 5.34 -12.87
N GLU A 88 -9.36 4.98 -13.00
CA GLU A 88 -10.47 5.92 -12.88
C GLU A 88 -10.66 6.44 -11.47
N GLU A 89 -10.07 5.79 -10.48
CA GLU A 89 -10.12 6.21 -9.09
C GLU A 89 -8.86 6.98 -8.67
N ALA A 90 -7.88 7.04 -9.54
CA ALA A 90 -6.57 7.61 -9.21
C ALA A 90 -6.44 9.05 -9.68
N GLN A 91 -7.08 9.97 -8.98
CA GLN A 91 -7.05 11.38 -9.34
C GLN A 91 -6.36 12.21 -8.26
N GLY A 92 -5.06 11.95 -8.10
CA GLY A 92 -4.26 12.66 -7.12
C GLY A 92 -4.20 11.95 -5.78
N ALA A 93 -3.53 12.59 -4.82
CA ALA A 93 -3.23 11.99 -3.52
C ALA A 93 -4.49 11.62 -2.74
N TYR A 94 -5.49 12.47 -2.79
CA TYR A 94 -6.67 12.28 -1.95
C TYR A 94 -7.58 11.14 -2.40
N SER A 95 -7.48 10.71 -3.65
CA SER A 95 -8.27 9.57 -4.11
C SER A 95 -7.80 8.25 -3.52
N PHE A 96 -6.56 8.18 -3.05
CA PHE A 96 -6.02 7.01 -2.37
C PHE A 96 -6.65 6.77 -1.00
N ILE A 97 -7.01 7.85 -0.32
CA ILE A 97 -7.39 7.76 1.10
C ILE A 97 -8.60 6.84 1.33
N PRO A 98 -9.74 7.02 0.63
CA PRO A 98 -10.88 6.12 0.83
C PRO A 98 -10.56 4.68 0.45
N PHE A 99 -9.81 4.48 -0.64
CA PHE A 99 -9.43 3.17 -1.10
C PHE A 99 -8.59 2.45 -0.05
N LEU A 100 -7.60 3.14 0.49
CA LEU A 100 -6.71 2.57 1.49
C LEU A 100 -7.43 2.31 2.81
N ASN A 101 -8.32 3.20 3.21
CA ASN A 101 -9.11 2.98 4.41
C ASN A 101 -9.96 1.72 4.29
N ASN A 102 -10.56 1.48 3.12
CA ASN A 102 -11.33 0.28 2.89
C ASN A 102 -10.46 -0.97 2.97
N LEU A 103 -9.29 -0.94 2.37
CA LEU A 103 -8.36 -2.07 2.44
C LEU A 103 -7.90 -2.34 3.87
N ALA A 104 -7.60 -1.30 4.63
CA ALA A 104 -7.19 -1.46 6.02
C ALA A 104 -8.29 -2.08 6.87
N ILE A 105 -9.53 -1.66 6.66
CA ILE A 105 -10.68 -2.22 7.36
C ILE A 105 -10.87 -3.68 6.96
N MET A 106 -10.80 -4.00 5.69
CA MET A 106 -10.93 -5.38 5.22
C MET A 106 -9.85 -6.28 5.79
N PHE A 107 -8.63 -5.78 5.87
CA PHE A 107 -7.52 -6.52 6.46
C PHE A 107 -7.79 -6.82 7.95
N LYS A 108 -8.24 -5.82 8.69
CA LYS A 108 -8.57 -5.98 10.11
C LYS A 108 -9.69 -7.00 10.32
N VAL A 109 -10.72 -6.95 9.47
CA VAL A 109 -11.83 -7.90 9.54
C VAL A 109 -11.32 -9.32 9.30
N ARG A 110 -10.46 -9.50 8.31
CA ARG A 110 -9.86 -10.81 8.02
C ARG A 110 -9.07 -11.34 9.21
N MET A 111 -8.22 -10.51 9.79
CA MET A 111 -7.43 -10.90 10.95
C MET A 111 -8.31 -11.30 12.13
N ALA A 112 -9.39 -10.58 12.36
CA ALA A 112 -10.33 -10.88 13.43
C ALA A 112 -11.01 -12.22 13.23
N LYS A 113 -11.31 -12.59 11.98
CA LYS A 113 -11.95 -13.87 11.67
C LYS A 113 -11.00 -15.05 11.85
N ASP A 114 -9.71 -14.83 11.65
CA ASP A 114 -8.71 -15.89 11.76
C ASP A 114 -8.36 -16.21 13.22
N GLN A 115 -8.87 -15.43 14.12
CA GLN A 115 -8.72 -15.69 15.55
C GLN A 115 -9.97 -16.36 16.10
#